data_ee1ec2cd2cf7bc1e296ffa05f30bdea8
#
_entry.id   ee1ec2cd2cf7bc1e296ffa05f30bdea8
#
_cell.length_a   1.000
_cell.length_b   1.000
_cell.length_c   1.000
_cell.angle_alpha   90.00
_cell.angle_beta   90.00
_cell.angle_gamma   90.00
#
_symmetry.space_group_name_H-M   'P 1'
#
loop_
_entity.id
_entity.type
_entity.pdbx_description
1 polymer ?
#
loop_
_entity_poly.entity_id
_entity_poly.type
_entity_poly.pdbx_seq_one_letter_code
_entity_poly.pdbx_strand_id
1 'polypeptide(L)'
;VENYINLLEKCFVVFRLDSFSRNLRNEIKKGKKVYFYDNGIRNAVLSNFAPASLRNDMGALWENLMVSERVKRNIYTGSYAQLYFWRTHDQKEIDLVEEEDGLLRTYEFKWNGKVKAKQPVSFTSAYPNSSFDVISPENFWEFVR
;
A
#
# COMPACT_ATOMS: atom_id res chain seq x y z
N VAL A 1 14.61 -17.82 2.92
CA VAL A 1 13.60 -16.92 2.31
C VAL A 1 14.04 -15.47 2.43
N GLU A 2 14.36 -14.95 3.61
CA GLU A 2 14.72 -13.54 3.86
C GLU A 2 15.89 -13.05 2.99
N ASN A 3 16.96 -13.85 2.86
CA ASN A 3 18.12 -13.50 2.03
C ASN A 3 17.75 -13.31 0.54
N TYR A 4 16.82 -14.09 0.01
CA TYR A 4 16.37 -13.94 -1.37
C TYR A 4 15.55 -12.65 -1.55
N ILE A 5 14.70 -12.31 -0.59
CA ILE A 5 13.94 -11.05 -0.63
C ILE A 5 14.91 -9.86 -0.59
N ASN A 6 15.94 -9.91 0.27
CA ASN A 6 16.98 -8.87 0.33
C ASN A 6 17.73 -8.70 -1.00
N LEU A 7 18.00 -9.80 -1.72
CA LEU A 7 18.63 -9.74 -3.04
C LEU A 7 17.68 -9.12 -4.08
N LEU A 8 16.39 -9.50 -4.07
CA LEU A 8 15.39 -8.95 -4.97
C LEU A 8 15.16 -7.45 -4.72
N GLU A 9 15.24 -6.98 -3.47
CA GLU A 9 15.19 -5.55 -3.16
C GLU A 9 16.41 -4.80 -3.72
N LYS A 10 17.61 -5.35 -3.57
CA LYS A 10 18.84 -4.76 -4.14
C LYS A 10 18.82 -4.68 -5.66
N CYS A 11 18.09 -5.59 -6.31
CA CYS A 11 17.89 -5.59 -7.76
C CYS A 11 16.66 -4.77 -8.22
N PHE A 12 16.00 -4.06 -7.32
CA PHE A 12 14.77 -3.28 -7.62
C PHE A 12 13.64 -4.11 -8.23
N VAL A 13 13.55 -5.38 -7.89
CA VAL A 13 12.44 -6.25 -8.29
C VAL A 13 11.27 -6.09 -7.34
N VAL A 14 11.56 -6.05 -6.04
CA VAL A 14 10.58 -5.86 -4.97
C VAL A 14 11.03 -4.77 -4.00
N PHE A 15 10.09 -4.28 -3.19
CA PHE A 15 10.36 -3.45 -2.03
C PHE A 15 9.44 -3.85 -0.88
N ARG A 16 9.77 -3.44 0.33
CA ARG A 16 8.97 -3.72 1.53
C ARG A 16 8.39 -2.44 2.10
N LEU A 17 7.15 -2.54 2.58
CA LEU A 17 6.59 -1.58 3.52
C LEU A 17 6.63 -2.17 4.92
N ASP A 18 7.06 -1.35 5.87
CA ASP A 18 6.96 -1.67 7.29
C ASP A 18 5.57 -1.32 7.82
N SER A 19 5.19 -1.93 8.93
CA SER A 19 3.95 -1.58 9.61
C SER A 19 4.09 -0.27 10.38
N PHE A 20 3.10 0.60 10.25
CA PHE A 20 2.97 1.81 11.08
C PHE A 20 2.47 1.43 12.47
N SER A 21 3.17 1.85 13.51
CA SER A 21 2.77 1.63 14.90
C SER A 21 3.36 2.69 15.82
N ARG A 22 2.51 3.50 16.42
CA ARG A 22 2.92 4.58 17.33
C ARG A 22 2.15 4.59 18.67
N ASN A 23 0.84 4.41 18.62
CA ASN A 23 -0.04 4.74 19.76
C ASN A 23 -0.92 3.59 20.27
N LEU A 24 -1.20 2.57 19.48
CA LEU A 24 -2.09 1.49 19.88
C LEU A 24 -1.34 0.22 20.29
N ARG A 25 -1.78 -0.41 21.38
CA ARG A 25 -1.19 -1.67 21.87
C ARG A 25 -1.46 -2.85 20.94
N ASN A 26 -2.59 -2.82 20.22
CA ASN A 26 -2.99 -3.89 19.30
C ASN A 26 -2.45 -3.74 17.87
N GLU A 27 -1.65 -2.71 17.60
CA GLU A 27 -0.96 -2.55 16.31
C GLU A 27 0.11 -3.62 16.12
N ILE A 28 0.20 -4.15 14.90
CA ILE A 28 1.29 -5.07 14.52
C ILE A 28 2.55 -4.26 14.27
N LYS A 29 3.53 -4.38 15.18
CA LYS A 29 4.74 -3.56 15.18
C LYS A 29 5.85 -4.03 14.23
N LYS A 30 5.86 -5.31 13.88
CA LYS A 30 6.95 -5.93 13.11
C LYS A 30 6.48 -6.55 11.79
N GLY A 31 5.31 -6.17 11.32
CA GLY A 31 4.78 -6.64 10.05
C GLY A 31 5.55 -6.03 8.88
N LYS A 32 5.67 -6.82 7.80
CA LYS A 32 6.21 -6.36 6.52
C LYS A 32 5.30 -6.85 5.39
N LYS A 33 4.99 -5.97 4.44
CA LYS A 33 4.36 -6.33 3.17
C LYS A 33 5.39 -6.19 2.06
N VAL A 34 5.38 -7.12 1.11
CA VAL A 34 6.28 -7.12 -0.05
C VAL A 34 5.48 -6.76 -1.29
N TYR A 35 5.97 -5.80 -2.05
CA TYR A 35 5.39 -5.35 -3.31
C TYR A 35 6.40 -5.48 -4.44
N PHE A 36 5.91 -5.67 -5.65
CA PHE A 36 6.72 -5.62 -6.86
C PHE A 36 6.77 -4.19 -7.41
N TYR A 37 7.93 -3.75 -7.89
CA TYR A 37 8.04 -2.49 -8.62
C TYR A 37 7.28 -2.51 -9.96
N ASP A 38 7.07 -3.69 -10.52
CA ASP A 38 6.39 -3.89 -11.79
C ASP A 38 5.39 -5.05 -11.74
N ASN A 39 4.14 -4.78 -12.14
CA ASN A 39 3.08 -5.79 -12.16
C ASN A 39 3.32 -6.89 -13.21
N GLY A 40 4.07 -6.61 -14.27
CA GLY A 40 4.44 -7.61 -15.26
C GLY A 40 5.34 -8.68 -14.67
N ILE A 41 6.32 -8.29 -13.85
CA ILE A 41 7.18 -9.22 -13.12
C ILE A 41 6.35 -10.04 -12.12
N ARG A 42 5.45 -9.40 -11.36
CA ARG A 42 4.50 -10.08 -10.48
C ARG A 42 3.69 -11.13 -11.24
N ASN A 43 3.13 -10.76 -12.38
CA ASN A 43 2.35 -11.68 -13.23
C ASN A 43 3.19 -12.85 -13.74
N ALA A 44 4.44 -12.62 -14.11
CA ALA A 44 5.36 -13.67 -14.56
C ALA A 44 5.65 -14.67 -13.42
N VAL A 45 5.91 -14.18 -12.20
CA VAL A 45 6.14 -15.04 -11.03
C VAL A 45 4.91 -15.90 -10.72
N LEU A 46 3.71 -15.33 -10.87
CA LEU A 46 2.45 -16.05 -10.64
C LEU A 46 2.00 -16.87 -11.85
N SER A 47 2.70 -16.78 -12.99
CA SER A 47 2.30 -17.37 -14.27
C SER A 47 0.86 -16.99 -14.67
N ASN A 48 0.46 -15.76 -14.38
CA ASN A 48 -0.91 -15.28 -14.60
C ASN A 48 -0.91 -14.02 -15.49
N PHE A 49 -1.10 -14.21 -16.78
CA PHE A 49 -1.27 -13.15 -17.79
C PHE A 49 -2.70 -13.06 -18.32
N ALA A 50 -3.67 -13.62 -17.61
CA ALA A 50 -5.06 -13.53 -18.00
C ALA A 50 -5.53 -12.06 -18.09
N PRO A 51 -6.44 -11.73 -19.00
CA PRO A 51 -7.03 -10.39 -19.09
C PRO A 51 -7.80 -10.06 -17.81
N ALA A 52 -7.90 -8.78 -17.48
CA ALA A 52 -8.49 -8.28 -16.23
C ALA A 52 -9.88 -8.87 -15.93
N SER A 53 -10.70 -9.08 -16.97
CA SER A 53 -12.05 -9.64 -16.84
C SER A 53 -12.10 -11.09 -16.36
N LEU A 54 -11.01 -11.83 -16.47
CA LEU A 54 -10.90 -13.24 -16.09
C LEU A 54 -10.06 -13.45 -14.81
N ARG A 55 -9.59 -12.36 -14.21
CA ARG A 55 -8.73 -12.42 -13.01
C ARG A 55 -9.57 -12.33 -11.73
N ASN A 56 -9.18 -13.11 -10.75
CA ASN A 56 -9.74 -13.06 -9.39
C ASN A 56 -8.87 -12.27 -8.40
N ASP A 57 -7.68 -11.79 -8.83
CA ASP A 57 -6.70 -11.09 -8.00
C ASP A 57 -6.57 -9.59 -8.35
N MET A 58 -7.57 -9.01 -9.01
CA MET A 58 -7.53 -7.60 -9.45
C MET A 58 -7.33 -6.63 -8.29
N GLY A 59 -7.89 -6.91 -7.10
CA GLY A 59 -7.67 -6.10 -5.91
C GLY A 59 -6.19 -6.03 -5.52
N ALA A 60 -5.54 -7.18 -5.42
CA ALA A 60 -4.11 -7.27 -5.08
C ALA A 60 -3.22 -6.66 -6.18
N LEU A 61 -3.59 -6.84 -7.45
CA LEU A 61 -2.87 -6.24 -8.58
C LEU A 61 -2.98 -4.71 -8.56
N TRP A 62 -4.16 -4.19 -8.26
CA TRP A 62 -4.43 -2.76 -8.13
C TRP A 62 -3.67 -2.16 -6.95
N GLU A 63 -3.73 -2.79 -5.77
CA GLU A 63 -2.96 -2.36 -4.60
C GLU A 63 -1.46 -2.30 -4.91
N ASN A 64 -0.89 -3.37 -5.52
CA ASN A 64 0.52 -3.38 -5.90
C ASN A 64 0.88 -2.24 -6.87
N LEU A 65 0.02 -1.96 -7.86
CA LEU A 65 0.23 -0.86 -8.81
C LEU A 65 0.23 0.48 -8.07
N MET A 66 -0.77 0.74 -7.26
CA MET A 66 -0.91 2.03 -6.57
C MET A 66 0.25 2.29 -5.59
N VAL A 67 0.63 1.30 -4.80
CA VAL A 67 1.75 1.43 -3.86
C VAL A 67 3.06 1.64 -4.62
N SER A 68 3.32 0.87 -5.68
CA SER A 68 4.55 1.02 -6.48
C SER A 68 4.63 2.38 -7.18
N GLU A 69 3.53 2.86 -7.75
CA GLU A 69 3.49 4.18 -8.39
C GLU A 69 3.67 5.31 -7.37
N ARG A 70 3.13 5.18 -6.15
CA ARG A 70 3.36 6.18 -5.08
C ARG A 70 4.83 6.23 -4.65
N VAL A 71 5.49 5.08 -4.52
CA VAL A 71 6.93 5.02 -4.23
C VAL A 71 7.73 5.72 -5.32
N LYS A 72 7.46 5.41 -6.59
CA LYS A 72 8.13 6.04 -7.74
C LYS A 72 7.89 7.55 -7.77
N ARG A 73 6.64 7.97 -7.60
CA ARG A 73 6.27 9.39 -7.54
C ARG A 73 7.08 10.12 -6.47
N ASN A 74 7.16 9.57 -5.25
CA ASN A 74 7.88 10.20 -4.15
C ASN A 74 9.39 10.30 -4.45
N ILE A 75 9.97 9.29 -5.10
CA ILE A 75 11.36 9.34 -5.57
C ILE A 75 11.55 10.45 -6.61
N TYR A 76 10.70 10.52 -7.63
CA TYR A 76 10.82 11.49 -8.73
C TYR A 76 10.56 12.94 -8.29
N THR A 77 9.68 13.15 -7.32
CA THR A 77 9.38 14.48 -6.79
C THR A 77 10.33 14.93 -5.68
N GLY A 78 11.21 14.02 -5.21
CA GLY A 78 12.09 14.29 -4.07
C GLY A 78 11.34 14.41 -2.73
N SER A 79 10.17 13.79 -2.61
CA SER A 79 9.42 13.77 -1.35
C SER A 79 10.14 12.93 -0.31
N TYR A 80 10.18 13.40 0.93
CA TYR A 80 10.72 12.70 2.09
C TYR A 80 9.64 11.90 2.86
N ALA A 81 8.44 11.78 2.30
CA ALA A 81 7.34 11.04 2.91
C ALA A 81 7.74 9.58 3.17
N GLN A 82 7.46 9.12 4.38
CA GLN A 82 7.66 7.73 4.76
C GLN A 82 6.37 6.95 4.50
N LEU A 83 6.51 5.77 3.93
CA LEU A 83 5.38 4.92 3.53
C LEU A 83 5.32 3.67 4.40
N TYR A 84 4.14 3.35 4.87
CA TYR A 84 3.84 2.21 5.73
C TYR A 84 2.50 1.58 5.30
N PHE A 85 2.22 0.38 5.77
CA PHE A 85 0.84 -0.11 5.93
C PHE A 85 0.47 -0.10 7.41
N TRP A 86 -0.81 -0.21 7.72
CA TRP A 86 -1.24 -0.34 9.11
C TRP A 86 -2.15 -1.54 9.28
N ARG A 87 -1.93 -2.31 10.33
CA ARG A 87 -2.74 -3.47 10.68
C ARG A 87 -2.79 -3.67 12.19
N THR A 88 -3.91 -4.19 12.67
CA THR A 88 -4.11 -4.60 14.06
C THR A 88 -4.21 -6.11 14.19
N HIS A 89 -4.06 -6.63 15.41
CA HIS A 89 -4.23 -8.05 15.68
C HIS A 89 -5.67 -8.55 15.45
N ASP A 90 -6.66 -7.67 15.56
CA ASP A 90 -8.06 -7.93 15.20
C ASP A 90 -8.37 -7.69 13.71
N GLN A 91 -7.34 -7.70 12.87
CA GLN A 91 -7.38 -7.67 11.40
C GLN A 91 -8.02 -6.42 10.77
N LYS A 92 -8.03 -5.30 11.46
CA LYS A 92 -8.29 -4.01 10.82
C LYS A 92 -7.04 -3.60 10.06
N GLU A 93 -7.22 -3.03 8.88
CA GLU A 93 -6.11 -2.70 7.98
C GLU A 93 -6.33 -1.36 7.28
N ILE A 94 -5.23 -0.68 6.97
CA ILE A 94 -5.14 0.43 6.02
C ILE A 94 -4.01 0.06 5.05
N ASP A 95 -4.30 0.10 3.76
CA ASP A 95 -3.38 -0.37 2.71
C ASP A 95 -2.11 0.48 2.65
N LEU A 96 -2.23 1.80 2.77
CA LEU A 96 -1.09 2.71 2.77
C LEU A 96 -1.29 3.84 3.78
N VAL A 97 -0.26 4.07 4.58
CA VAL A 97 -0.11 5.24 5.46
C VAL A 97 1.12 6.01 5.00
N GLU A 98 0.93 7.26 4.63
CA GLU A 98 2.00 8.18 4.24
C GLU A 98 2.19 9.21 5.35
N GLU A 99 3.41 9.29 5.87
CA GLU A 99 3.81 10.24 6.92
C GLU A 99 4.79 11.26 6.33
N GLU A 100 4.43 12.52 6.40
CA GLU A 100 5.28 13.64 5.97
C GLU A 100 5.06 14.82 6.92
N ASP A 101 6.13 15.31 7.52
CA ASP A 101 6.10 16.46 8.45
C ASP A 101 5.08 16.31 9.62
N GLY A 102 4.90 15.08 10.11
CA GLY A 102 3.96 14.78 11.18
C GLY A 102 2.50 14.67 10.74
N LEU A 103 2.21 14.87 9.46
CA LEU A 103 0.88 14.64 8.87
C LEU A 103 0.76 13.20 8.39
N LEU A 104 -0.38 12.59 8.66
CA LEU A 104 -0.71 11.25 8.21
C LEU A 104 -1.80 11.31 7.14
N ARG A 105 -1.46 10.81 5.96
CA ARG A 105 -2.42 10.58 4.88
C ARG A 105 -2.61 9.08 4.74
N THR A 106 -3.83 8.62 4.73
CA THR A 106 -4.13 7.19 4.66
C THR A 106 -4.98 6.88 3.45
N TYR A 107 -4.70 5.72 2.83
CA TYR A 107 -5.31 5.32 1.59
C TYR A 107 -5.78 3.88 1.63
N GLU A 108 -6.93 3.65 1.02
CA GLU A 108 -7.49 2.33 0.76
C GLU A 108 -7.64 2.15 -0.75
N PHE A 109 -7.19 1.01 -1.29
CA PHE A 109 -7.20 0.76 -2.72
C PHE A 109 -8.35 -0.14 -3.12
N LYS A 110 -9.23 0.33 -4.00
CA LYS A 110 -10.39 -0.43 -4.49
C LYS A 110 -10.40 -0.46 -6.01
N TRP A 111 -10.23 -1.66 -6.58
CA TRP A 111 -10.37 -1.86 -8.03
C TRP A 111 -11.78 -1.51 -8.53
N ASN A 112 -12.80 -1.81 -7.73
CA ASN A 112 -14.17 -1.43 -8.02
C ASN A 112 -14.52 -0.15 -7.24
N GLY A 113 -14.60 0.98 -7.94
CA GLY A 113 -14.90 2.30 -7.35
C GLY A 113 -16.27 2.44 -6.71
N LYS A 114 -17.17 1.47 -6.92
CA LYS A 114 -18.49 1.42 -6.23
C LYS A 114 -18.36 0.90 -4.79
N VAL A 115 -17.27 0.26 -4.44
CA VAL A 115 -17.04 -0.26 -3.09
C VAL A 115 -16.62 0.90 -2.19
N LYS A 116 -17.47 1.21 -1.21
CA LYS A 116 -17.17 2.22 -0.19
C LYS A 116 -16.28 1.62 0.89
N ALA A 117 -15.27 2.35 1.31
CA ALA A 117 -14.46 2.05 2.47
C ALA A 117 -14.47 3.23 3.45
N LYS A 118 -14.21 2.93 4.71
CA LYS A 118 -14.10 3.94 5.78
C LYS A 118 -12.83 3.67 6.57
N GLN A 119 -12.19 4.74 7.01
CA GLN A 119 -11.05 4.63 7.90
C GLN A 119 -11.48 3.91 9.19
N PRO A 120 -10.69 2.93 9.67
CA PRO A 120 -10.99 2.26 10.93
C PRO A 120 -11.08 3.27 12.10
N VAL A 121 -12.16 3.18 12.88
CA VAL A 121 -12.39 4.10 14.03
C VAL A 121 -11.23 4.07 15.02
N SER A 122 -10.63 2.90 15.23
CA SER A 122 -9.44 2.77 16.10
C SER A 122 -8.25 3.59 15.60
N PHE A 123 -8.05 3.68 14.26
CA PHE A 123 -7.02 4.52 13.70
C PHE A 123 -7.36 6.01 13.85
N THR A 124 -8.57 6.41 13.47
CA THR A 124 -9.02 7.81 13.58
C THR A 124 -8.94 8.31 15.02
N SER A 125 -9.31 7.47 15.99
CA SER A 125 -9.23 7.82 17.43
C SER A 125 -7.80 7.99 17.93
N ALA A 126 -6.87 7.15 17.45
CA ALA A 126 -5.46 7.23 17.83
C ALA A 126 -4.70 8.34 17.11
N TYR A 127 -5.11 8.66 15.88
CA TYR A 127 -4.45 9.62 14.97
C TYR A 127 -5.49 10.61 14.40
N PRO A 128 -6.06 11.52 15.22
CA PRO A 128 -7.23 12.33 14.84
C PRO A 128 -6.95 13.33 13.71
N ASN A 129 -5.69 13.67 13.45
CA ASN A 129 -5.30 14.59 12.38
C ASN A 129 -4.96 13.87 11.06
N SER A 130 -5.32 12.59 10.94
CA SER A 130 -5.11 11.84 9.70
C SER A 130 -6.22 12.12 8.68
N SER A 131 -5.85 12.16 7.40
CA SER A 131 -6.80 12.11 6.28
C SER A 131 -7.01 10.68 5.79
N PHE A 132 -8.12 10.45 5.07
CA PHE A 132 -8.43 9.15 4.48
C PHE A 132 -9.06 9.31 3.10
N ASP A 133 -8.48 8.65 2.11
CA ASP A 133 -8.96 8.62 0.74
C ASP A 133 -9.07 7.19 0.22
N VAL A 134 -10.08 6.95 -0.62
CA VAL A 134 -10.24 5.70 -1.35
C VAL A 134 -9.80 5.92 -2.79
N ILE A 135 -8.80 5.15 -3.22
CA ILE A 135 -8.22 5.25 -4.55
C ILE A 135 -8.73 4.13 -5.45
N SER A 136 -9.35 4.51 -6.54
CA SER A 136 -9.95 3.62 -7.54
C SER A 136 -9.54 4.04 -8.95
N PRO A 137 -9.86 3.26 -10.00
CA PRO A 137 -9.59 3.64 -11.37
C PRO A 137 -10.18 4.98 -11.81
N GLU A 138 -11.19 5.49 -11.11
CA GLU A 138 -11.84 6.76 -11.42
C GLU A 138 -11.07 7.99 -10.93
N ASN A 139 -10.22 7.86 -9.90
CA ASN A 139 -9.55 8.99 -9.24
C ASN A 139 -8.04 8.84 -9.03
N PHE A 140 -7.43 7.73 -9.46
CA PHE A 140 -6.03 7.43 -9.15
C PHE A 140 -5.01 8.45 -9.71
N TRP A 141 -5.36 9.19 -10.75
CA TRP A 141 -4.45 10.16 -11.37
C TRP A 141 -3.95 11.23 -10.40
N GLU A 142 -4.81 11.70 -9.52
CA GLU A 142 -4.45 12.66 -8.47
C GLU A 142 -3.47 12.05 -7.46
N PHE A 143 -3.57 10.76 -7.24
CA PHE A 143 -2.75 10.02 -6.29
C PHE A 143 -1.33 9.74 -6.81
N VAL A 144 -1.17 9.46 -8.10
CA VAL A 144 0.13 9.08 -8.72
C VAL A 144 0.86 10.23 -9.39
N ARG A 145 0.26 11.37 -9.51
CA ARG A 145 0.78 12.56 -10.20
C ARG A 145 1.80 13.36 -9.42
#